data_7988f668ac9648b8aa8e73b08e1179a0
#
_entry.id   7988f668ac9648b8aa8e73b08e1179a0
#
_cell.length_a   1.000
_cell.length_b   1.000
_cell.length_c   1.000
_cell.angle_alpha   90.00
_cell.angle_beta   90.00
_cell.angle_gamma   90.00
#
_symmetry.space_group_name_H-M   'P 1'
#
loop_
_entity.id
_entity.type
_entity.pdbx_description
1 polymer ?
#
loop_
_entity_poly.entity_id
_entity_poly.type
_entity_poly.pdbx_seq_one_letter_code
_entity_poly.pdbx_strand_id
1 'polypeptide(L)'
;MKRIAALTLVLLLLALPVCAETIVVDLETATAEQLAEWIDTLTARRLALTGVTEKTLSPGVYTVGRDLAAGEYRLTVDDPVDSAFIYVYASGADAWYDYKHFYPLGNYHGVSEIGKLTLADGDRLDIQGASIQLLPYTG
;
A
#
# COMPACT_ATOMS: atom_id res chain seq x y z
N MET A 1 -21.59 3.90 41.08
CA MET A 1 -20.39 4.63 40.63
C MET A 1 -19.68 3.75 39.61
N LYS A 2 -19.86 4.01 38.33
CA LYS A 2 -19.19 3.28 37.23
C LYS A 2 -17.82 3.93 37.04
N ARG A 3 -16.75 3.19 37.31
CA ARG A 3 -15.38 3.62 37.01
C ARG A 3 -15.14 3.40 35.53
N ILE A 4 -15.09 4.48 34.77
CA ILE A 4 -14.68 4.49 33.37
C ILE A 4 -13.15 4.41 33.39
N ALA A 5 -12.60 3.29 32.92
CA ALA A 5 -11.18 3.14 32.73
C ALA A 5 -10.80 3.88 31.44
N ALA A 6 -10.18 5.03 31.54
CA ALA A 6 -9.53 5.70 30.42
C ALA A 6 -8.36 4.84 29.96
N LEU A 7 -8.45 4.25 28.77
CA LEU A 7 -7.39 3.49 28.16
C LEU A 7 -6.42 4.48 27.50
N THR A 8 -5.42 4.93 28.25
CA THR A 8 -4.34 5.77 27.72
C THR A 8 -3.33 4.86 27.02
N LEU A 9 -3.41 4.76 25.69
CA LEU A 9 -2.42 4.04 24.90
C LEU A 9 -1.19 4.94 24.71
N VAL A 10 -0.20 4.80 25.57
CA VAL A 10 1.11 5.44 25.41
C VAL A 10 1.97 4.59 24.50
N LEU A 11 2.10 4.97 23.25
CA LEU A 11 3.02 4.33 22.29
C LEU A 11 4.41 4.97 22.46
N LEU A 12 5.26 4.35 23.28
CA LEU A 12 6.65 4.75 23.44
C LEU A 12 7.48 4.18 22.29
N LEU A 13 7.79 5.00 21.27
CA LEU A 13 8.70 4.64 20.18
C LEU A 13 10.11 5.12 20.51
N LEU A 14 10.99 4.17 20.83
CA LEU A 14 12.44 4.40 21.05
C LEU A 14 13.18 4.57 19.70
N ALA A 15 14.00 5.63 19.67
CA ALA A 15 15.22 5.85 18.89
C ALA A 15 15.12 6.28 17.43
N LEU A 16 15.11 7.59 17.27
CA LEU A 16 16.03 8.45 16.48
C LEU A 16 15.67 9.91 16.84
N PRO A 17 16.57 10.91 16.82
CA PRO A 17 16.29 12.27 17.26
C PRO A 17 15.54 13.07 16.18
N VAL A 18 14.33 12.68 15.93
CA VAL A 18 13.29 13.52 15.34
C VAL A 18 12.29 13.72 16.46
N CYS A 19 11.95 14.94 16.80
CA CYS A 19 11.01 15.31 17.86
C CYS A 19 9.86 14.31 17.89
N ALA A 20 9.83 13.47 18.91
CA ALA A 20 8.75 12.53 19.12
C ALA A 20 7.53 13.35 19.58
N GLU A 21 6.72 13.80 18.63
CA GLU A 21 5.40 14.31 18.94
C GLU A 21 4.59 13.15 19.49
N THR A 22 4.28 13.23 20.78
CA THR A 22 3.38 12.28 21.42
C THR A 22 1.97 12.66 21.01
N ILE A 23 1.38 11.87 20.11
CA ILE A 23 -0.02 12.03 19.73
C ILE A 23 -0.85 11.41 20.87
N VAL A 24 -1.53 12.26 21.65
CA VAL A 24 -2.53 11.83 22.61
C VAL A 24 -3.88 11.82 21.92
N VAL A 25 -4.42 10.64 21.68
CA VAL A 25 -5.70 10.45 20.99
C VAL A 25 -6.79 10.30 22.05
N ASP A 26 -7.65 11.30 22.18
CA ASP A 26 -8.91 11.22 22.94
C ASP A 26 -10.06 10.99 21.95
N LEU A 27 -10.46 9.75 21.79
CA LEU A 27 -11.50 9.37 20.83
C LEU A 27 -12.92 9.80 21.24
N GLU A 28 -13.15 10.13 22.51
CA GLU A 28 -14.48 10.50 23.00
C GLU A 28 -14.81 11.96 22.69
N THR A 29 -13.80 12.83 22.60
CA THR A 29 -13.97 14.27 22.40
C THR A 29 -13.42 14.76 21.04
N ALA A 30 -12.82 13.87 20.24
CA ALA A 30 -12.21 14.22 18.97
C ALA A 30 -13.24 14.73 17.95
N THR A 31 -12.89 15.82 17.27
CA THR A 31 -13.65 16.29 16.08
C THR A 31 -13.33 15.45 14.85
N ALA A 32 -14.18 15.54 13.81
CA ALA A 32 -13.96 14.87 12.55
C ALA A 32 -12.62 15.29 11.88
N GLU A 33 -12.28 16.58 11.98
CA GLU A 33 -11.01 17.12 11.45
C GLU A 33 -9.80 16.56 12.20
N GLN A 34 -9.86 16.47 13.52
CA GLN A 34 -8.78 15.87 14.32
C GLN A 34 -8.61 14.38 14.01
N LEU A 35 -9.70 13.65 13.83
CA LEU A 35 -9.64 12.25 13.44
C LEU A 35 -8.99 12.08 12.06
N ALA A 36 -9.33 12.93 11.09
CA ALA A 36 -8.72 12.90 9.76
C ALA A 36 -7.21 13.16 9.83
N GLU A 37 -6.76 14.19 10.57
CA GLU A 37 -5.33 14.49 10.76
C GLU A 37 -4.56 13.33 11.40
N TRP A 38 -5.15 12.67 12.40
CA TRP A 38 -4.52 11.50 13.03
C TRP A 38 -4.43 10.31 12.08
N ILE A 39 -5.48 10.05 11.28
CA ILE A 39 -5.47 8.99 10.27
C ILE A 39 -4.35 9.24 9.28
N ASP A 40 -4.20 10.46 8.76
CA ASP A 40 -3.14 10.82 7.83
C ASP A 40 -1.74 10.63 8.43
N THR A 41 -1.54 11.10 9.66
CA THR A 41 -0.27 10.97 10.39
C THR A 41 0.10 9.51 10.63
N LEU A 42 -0.85 8.69 11.10
CA LEU A 42 -0.63 7.26 11.34
C LEU A 42 -0.40 6.50 10.04
N THR A 43 -1.11 6.86 8.98
CA THR A 43 -0.92 6.27 7.65
C THR A 43 0.48 6.57 7.12
N ALA A 44 0.92 7.83 7.16
CA ALA A 44 2.27 8.23 6.76
C ALA A 44 3.34 7.48 7.57
N ARG A 45 3.13 7.32 8.88
CA ARG A 45 4.05 6.58 9.74
C ARG A 45 4.09 5.09 9.40
N ARG A 46 2.93 4.48 9.14
CA ARG A 46 2.85 3.08 8.69
C ARG A 46 3.65 2.87 7.41
N LEU A 47 3.45 3.74 6.40
CA LEU A 47 4.17 3.65 5.14
C LEU A 47 5.69 3.80 5.32
N ALA A 48 6.12 4.74 6.16
CA ALA A 48 7.54 4.92 6.47
C ALA A 48 8.16 3.68 7.14
N LEU A 49 7.40 2.96 7.99
CA LEU A 49 7.87 1.75 8.66
C LEU A 49 7.87 0.52 7.76
N THR A 50 6.94 0.42 6.81
CA THR A 50 6.83 -0.73 5.90
C THR A 50 7.71 -0.59 4.67
N GLY A 51 8.24 0.60 4.38
CA GLY A 51 8.99 0.87 3.15
C GLY A 51 8.13 0.89 1.88
N VAL A 52 6.80 0.85 2.03
CA VAL A 52 5.86 0.95 0.90
C VAL A 52 5.88 2.40 0.39
N THR A 53 6.30 2.59 -0.86
CA THR A 53 6.40 3.90 -1.51
C THR A 53 5.76 3.87 -2.89
N GLU A 54 5.37 5.04 -3.37
CA GLU A 54 4.94 5.21 -4.76
C GLU A 54 6.07 4.86 -5.71
N LYS A 55 5.75 4.10 -6.78
CA LYS A 55 6.69 3.76 -7.85
C LYS A 55 5.98 3.73 -9.20
N THR A 56 6.64 4.23 -10.24
CA THR A 56 6.29 3.93 -11.61
C THR A 56 7.09 2.72 -12.06
N LEU A 57 6.40 1.70 -12.54
CA LEU A 57 6.99 0.46 -13.01
C LEU A 57 6.79 0.34 -14.52
N SER A 58 7.87 0.25 -15.25
CA SER A 58 7.86 -0.07 -16.69
C SER A 58 7.52 -1.56 -16.90
N PRO A 59 7.14 -1.96 -18.14
CA PRO A 59 7.00 -3.38 -18.45
C PRO A 59 8.25 -4.19 -18.05
N GLY A 60 8.03 -5.31 -17.38
CA GLY A 60 9.10 -6.15 -16.85
C GLY A 60 8.67 -7.01 -15.68
N VAL A 61 9.63 -7.75 -15.11
CA VAL A 61 9.41 -8.66 -14.00
C VAL A 61 10.06 -8.12 -12.73
N TYR A 62 9.28 -8.01 -11.66
CA TYR A 62 9.69 -7.48 -10.36
C TYR A 62 9.46 -8.52 -9.27
N THR A 63 10.40 -8.63 -8.34
CA THR A 63 10.30 -9.53 -7.18
C THR A 63 10.06 -8.71 -5.92
N VAL A 64 9.00 -9.04 -5.19
CA VAL A 64 8.69 -8.44 -3.89
C VAL A 64 9.72 -8.86 -2.85
N GLY A 65 10.16 -7.94 -2.03
CA GLY A 65 11.29 -8.11 -1.09
C GLY A 65 12.65 -7.75 -1.68
N ARG A 66 12.78 -7.70 -3.03
CA ARG A 66 13.99 -7.25 -3.71
C ARG A 66 13.81 -5.92 -4.42
N ASP A 67 12.81 -5.83 -5.30
CA ASP A 67 12.57 -4.68 -6.17
C ASP A 67 11.47 -3.76 -5.61
N LEU A 68 10.55 -4.36 -4.86
CA LEU A 68 9.39 -3.74 -4.22
C LEU A 68 9.28 -4.19 -2.77
N ALA A 69 8.77 -3.34 -1.88
CA ALA A 69 8.41 -3.77 -0.54
C ALA A 69 7.13 -4.63 -0.55
N ALA A 70 7.03 -5.60 0.36
CA ALA A 70 5.77 -6.27 0.63
C ALA A 70 4.76 -5.28 1.24
N GLY A 71 3.49 -5.40 0.89
CA GLY A 71 2.47 -4.51 1.42
C GLY A 71 1.22 -4.42 0.57
N GLU A 72 0.42 -3.41 0.86
CA GLU A 72 -0.82 -3.15 0.16
C GLU A 72 -0.66 -1.95 -0.77
N TYR A 73 -1.11 -2.10 -2.00
CA TYR A 73 -0.95 -1.11 -3.07
C TYR A 73 -2.26 -0.88 -3.83
N ARG A 74 -2.34 0.28 -4.45
CA ARG A 74 -3.27 0.62 -5.51
C ARG A 74 -2.49 0.70 -6.81
N LEU A 75 -3.05 0.19 -7.91
CA LEU A 75 -2.41 0.24 -9.24
C LEU A 75 -3.24 1.07 -10.19
N THR A 76 -2.57 1.93 -10.95
CA THR A 76 -3.17 2.65 -12.09
C THR A 76 -2.25 2.53 -13.29
N VAL A 77 -2.79 2.67 -14.50
CA VAL A 77 -1.94 2.89 -15.70
C VAL A 77 -1.42 4.31 -15.69
N ASP A 78 -0.21 4.50 -16.21
CA ASP A 78 0.42 5.81 -16.28
C ASP A 78 -0.34 6.72 -17.27
N ASP A 79 -0.71 6.19 -18.44
CA ASP A 79 -1.61 6.81 -19.39
C ASP A 79 -2.89 5.95 -19.55
N PRO A 80 -4.09 6.48 -19.27
CA PRO A 80 -5.33 5.72 -19.39
C PRO A 80 -5.65 5.24 -20.82
N VAL A 81 -5.04 5.81 -21.86
CA VAL A 81 -5.17 5.33 -23.26
C VAL A 81 -4.40 4.02 -23.45
N ASP A 82 -3.36 3.83 -22.72
CA ASP A 82 -2.54 2.62 -22.76
C ASP A 82 -3.21 1.44 -22.07
N SER A 83 -2.72 0.23 -22.40
CA SER A 83 -3.16 -1.02 -21.77
C SER A 83 -1.99 -1.72 -21.12
N ALA A 84 -2.18 -2.15 -19.89
CA ALA A 84 -1.23 -2.96 -19.16
C ALA A 84 -1.87 -4.27 -18.72
N PHE A 85 -1.08 -5.35 -18.74
CA PHE A 85 -1.46 -6.65 -18.20
C PHE A 85 -0.53 -6.98 -17.04
N ILE A 86 -1.10 -7.17 -15.87
CA ILE A 86 -0.34 -7.43 -14.64
C ILE A 86 -0.66 -8.84 -14.18
N TYR A 87 0.36 -9.69 -14.13
CA TYR A 87 0.29 -11.03 -13.57
C TYR A 87 1.00 -11.06 -12.24
N VAL A 88 0.35 -11.57 -11.22
CA VAL A 88 0.93 -11.74 -9.90
C VAL A 88 1.10 -13.23 -9.64
N TYR A 89 2.32 -13.66 -9.40
CA TYR A 89 2.66 -15.02 -9.08
C TYR A 89 3.04 -15.15 -7.62
N ALA A 90 2.65 -16.24 -6.98
CA ALA A 90 3.14 -16.58 -5.66
C ALA A 90 4.64 -16.89 -5.69
N SER A 91 5.30 -16.76 -4.56
CA SER A 91 6.69 -17.24 -4.40
C SER A 91 6.80 -18.71 -4.80
N GLY A 92 7.77 -19.03 -5.66
CA GLY A 92 8.00 -20.41 -6.14
C GLY A 92 7.07 -20.88 -7.26
N ALA A 93 6.22 -20.03 -7.83
CA ALA A 93 5.43 -20.38 -9.01
C ALA A 93 6.36 -20.55 -10.24
N ASP A 94 6.36 -21.75 -10.82
CA ASP A 94 7.28 -22.12 -11.91
C ASP A 94 6.67 -21.92 -13.30
N ALA A 95 5.34 -21.92 -13.42
CA ALA A 95 4.66 -21.86 -14.70
C ALA A 95 4.04 -20.51 -14.97
N TRP A 96 4.08 -20.06 -16.23
CA TRP A 96 3.52 -18.76 -16.65
C TRP A 96 1.99 -18.67 -16.50
N TYR A 97 1.30 -19.78 -16.39
CA TYR A 97 -0.17 -19.85 -16.15
C TYR A 97 -0.52 -20.04 -14.68
N ASP A 98 0.47 -20.18 -13.77
CA ASP A 98 0.28 -20.38 -12.34
C ASP A 98 0.29 -19.02 -11.59
N TYR A 99 -0.42 -18.02 -12.15
CA TYR A 99 -0.59 -16.74 -11.49
C TYR A 99 -1.72 -16.79 -10.47
N LYS A 100 -1.52 -16.15 -9.32
CA LYS A 100 -2.57 -16.01 -8.30
C LYS A 100 -3.57 -14.90 -8.64
N HIS A 101 -3.13 -13.88 -9.40
CA HIS A 101 -3.99 -12.79 -9.85
C HIS A 101 -3.58 -12.32 -11.25
N PHE A 102 -4.58 -11.89 -12.01
CA PHE A 102 -4.43 -11.26 -13.31
C PHE A 102 -5.28 -9.99 -13.37
N TYR A 103 -4.67 -8.88 -13.74
CA TYR A 103 -5.33 -7.59 -13.84
C TYR A 103 -5.07 -6.95 -15.22
N PRO A 104 -6.06 -6.88 -16.10
CA PRO A 104 -6.02 -6.06 -17.31
C PRO A 104 -6.39 -4.62 -16.93
N LEU A 105 -5.51 -3.66 -17.17
CA LEU A 105 -5.71 -2.24 -16.93
C LEU A 105 -5.73 -1.44 -18.23
N GLY A 106 -6.47 -0.34 -18.27
CA GLY A 106 -6.56 0.60 -19.37
C GLY A 106 -7.97 0.74 -19.92
N ASN A 107 -8.21 1.80 -20.69
CA ASN A 107 -9.52 2.12 -21.24
C ASN A 107 -10.12 1.00 -22.10
N TYR A 108 -9.29 0.27 -22.83
CA TYR A 108 -9.75 -0.85 -23.65
C TYR A 108 -10.43 -1.95 -22.81
N HIS A 109 -10.01 -2.11 -21.58
CA HIS A 109 -10.56 -3.11 -20.64
C HIS A 109 -11.65 -2.54 -19.73
N GLY A 110 -11.87 -1.21 -19.78
CA GLY A 110 -12.80 -0.52 -18.88
C GLY A 110 -12.37 -0.51 -17.41
N VAL A 111 -11.10 -0.83 -17.13
CA VAL A 111 -10.52 -0.86 -15.78
C VAL A 111 -9.33 0.06 -15.76
N SER A 112 -9.46 1.22 -15.13
CA SER A 112 -8.37 2.20 -15.00
C SER A 112 -7.54 2.03 -13.73
N GLU A 113 -8.09 1.33 -12.74
CA GLU A 113 -7.48 1.21 -11.41
C GLU A 113 -7.82 -0.13 -10.76
N ILE A 114 -6.85 -0.69 -10.04
CA ILE A 114 -7.04 -1.75 -9.04
C ILE A 114 -6.94 -1.12 -7.67
N GLY A 115 -8.06 -1.03 -6.97
CA GLY A 115 -8.18 -0.30 -5.71
C GLY A 115 -7.33 -0.88 -4.59
N LYS A 116 -7.15 -2.22 -4.58
CA LYS A 116 -6.30 -2.89 -3.57
C LYS A 116 -5.64 -4.14 -4.14
N LEU A 117 -4.32 -4.17 -4.05
CA LEU A 117 -3.47 -5.32 -4.33
C LEU A 117 -2.59 -5.60 -3.12
N THR A 118 -2.62 -6.82 -2.61
CA THR A 118 -1.72 -7.27 -1.54
C THR A 118 -0.56 -8.07 -2.14
N LEU A 119 0.67 -7.65 -1.86
CA LEU A 119 1.91 -8.27 -2.30
C LEU A 119 2.67 -8.80 -1.08
N ALA A 120 3.02 -10.07 -1.10
CA ALA A 120 3.82 -10.73 -0.07
C ALA A 120 5.29 -10.88 -0.52
N ASP A 121 6.20 -11.03 0.42
CA ASP A 121 7.61 -11.30 0.11
C ASP A 121 7.76 -12.55 -0.78
N GLY A 122 8.60 -12.42 -1.80
CA GLY A 122 8.82 -13.45 -2.79
C GLY A 122 7.77 -13.52 -3.91
N ASP A 123 6.67 -12.77 -3.82
CA ASP A 123 5.75 -12.62 -4.96
C ASP A 123 6.47 -12.02 -6.15
N ARG A 124 6.02 -12.36 -7.35
CA ARG A 124 6.55 -11.84 -8.61
C ARG A 124 5.44 -11.12 -9.37
N LEU A 125 5.70 -9.87 -9.75
CA LEU A 125 4.89 -9.11 -10.69
C LEU A 125 5.49 -9.19 -12.08
N ASP A 126 4.70 -9.60 -13.06
CA ASP A 126 5.03 -9.49 -14.48
C ASP A 126 4.10 -8.45 -15.10
N ILE A 127 4.67 -7.34 -15.57
CA ILE A 127 3.97 -6.21 -16.16
C ILE A 127 4.25 -6.20 -17.66
N GLN A 128 3.20 -6.26 -18.46
CA GLN A 128 3.27 -6.28 -19.91
C GLN A 128 2.43 -5.13 -20.48
N GLY A 129 2.87 -4.57 -21.61
CA GLY A 129 2.21 -3.45 -22.27
C GLY A 129 2.70 -2.11 -21.76
N ALA A 130 1.86 -1.34 -21.11
CA ALA A 130 2.18 -0.01 -20.62
C ALA A 130 2.82 0.00 -19.22
N SER A 131 3.44 1.13 -18.85
CA SER A 131 3.88 1.42 -17.50
C SER A 131 2.69 1.60 -16.55
N ILE A 132 2.88 1.22 -15.30
CA ILE A 132 1.89 1.37 -14.24
C ILE A 132 2.43 2.22 -13.09
N GLN A 133 1.54 2.87 -12.38
CA GLN A 133 1.83 3.49 -11.09
C GLN A 133 1.39 2.54 -9.98
N LEU A 134 2.32 2.25 -9.09
CA LEU A 134 2.11 1.48 -7.88
C LEU A 134 2.07 2.45 -6.71
N LEU A 135 0.90 2.69 -6.17
CA LEU A 135 0.65 3.67 -5.11
C LEU A 135 0.41 2.94 -3.79
N PRO A 136 0.89 3.45 -2.65
CA PRO A 136 0.54 2.90 -1.35
C PRO A 136 -0.98 2.89 -1.16
N TYR A 137 -1.53 1.77 -0.66
CA TYR A 137 -2.94 1.72 -0.28
C TYR A 137 -3.12 2.37 1.09
N THR A 138 -3.96 3.39 1.15
CA THR A 138 -4.18 4.18 2.37
C THR A 138 -5.51 3.90 3.08
N GLY A 139 -6.37 3.05 2.50
CA GLY A 139 -7.65 2.68 3.09
C GLY A 139 -8.83 3.22 2.35
#